data_a93903b083e5db9befbdb032ede0beb9
#
_entry.id   a93903b083e5db9befbdb032ede0beb9
#
_cell.length_a   1.000
_cell.length_b   1.000
_cell.length_c   1.000
_cell.angle_alpha   90.00
_cell.angle_beta   90.00
_cell.angle_gamma   90.00
#
_symmetry.space_group_name_H-M   'P 1'
#
loop_
_entity.id
_entity.type
_entity.pdbx_description
1 polymer ?
#
loop_
_entity_poly.entity_id
_entity_poly.type
_entity_poly.pdbx_seq_one_letter_code
_entity_poly.pdbx_strand_id
1 'polypeptide(L)'
;MNGTDKEIIREGCSAERSGEGCDCGQEPEADRFQRTRRLIGAEALEMLRASKVLVFGVGGVGGYVCEALARAGVGNIDIVDKDVVDITNINRQIIATTDTIGLPKVEVCKERMLSINPEIQVGAKQCFYLPEKASDFAFGEYDYIVDAIDNVTAKIDIICQAKQAGIPVISSMGTGNKLDPTQFRIADIEKTK
;
A
#
# COMPACT_ATOMS: atom_id res chain seq x y z
N MET A 1 4.01 19.48 53.22
CA MET A 1 3.40 20.75 52.85
C MET A 1 2.82 20.54 51.48
N ASN A 2 1.57 20.18 51.48
CA ASN A 2 0.37 20.81 50.94
C ASN A 2 0.41 20.77 49.41
N GLY A 3 -0.39 20.06 48.73
CA GLY A 3 -1.85 19.81 48.82
C GLY A 3 -2.57 20.77 47.88
N THR A 4 -3.50 20.19 47.13
CA THR A 4 -4.56 20.90 46.38
C THR A 4 -4.17 21.56 45.04
N ASP A 5 -4.66 20.98 43.95
CA ASP A 5 -5.64 21.59 43.07
C ASP A 5 -6.00 20.64 41.93
N LYS A 6 -6.95 19.76 42.22
CA LYS A 6 -7.71 19.01 41.20
C LYS A 6 -9.18 19.04 41.60
N GLU A 7 -9.81 20.16 41.39
CA GLU A 7 -11.26 20.29 41.36
C GLU A 7 -11.60 21.65 40.78
N ILE A 8 -11.99 21.69 39.56
CA ILE A 8 -12.88 22.68 38.91
C ILE A 8 -13.07 22.18 37.50
N ILE A 9 -14.17 21.60 37.22
CA ILE A 9 -15.17 21.84 36.20
C ILE A 9 -16.16 20.67 36.24
N ARG A 10 -17.11 20.78 37.13
CA ARG A 10 -18.42 20.13 37.06
C ARG A 10 -19.42 21.09 37.66
N GLU A 11 -19.98 21.95 36.84
CA GLU A 11 -21.29 22.56 37.13
C GLU A 11 -21.86 23.16 35.83
N GLY A 12 -23.10 22.73 35.51
CA GLY A 12 -24.04 23.58 34.84
C GLY A 12 -24.32 23.26 33.36
N CYS A 13 -25.16 22.28 33.09
CA CYS A 13 -26.19 22.45 32.07
C CYS A 13 -27.42 21.62 32.40
N SER A 14 -28.27 22.16 33.26
CA SER A 14 -29.66 21.78 33.39
C SER A 14 -30.45 22.68 32.46
N ALA A 15 -30.83 22.17 31.30
CA ALA A 15 -31.92 22.74 30.49
C ALA A 15 -32.74 21.59 29.91
N GLU A 16 -33.85 21.35 30.59
CA GLU A 16 -34.99 20.57 30.06
C GLU A 16 -35.43 21.18 28.73
N ARG A 17 -35.29 20.41 27.67
CA ARG A 17 -36.08 20.60 26.44
C ARG A 17 -36.62 19.27 25.95
N SER A 18 -37.95 19.26 25.94
CA SER A 18 -38.85 18.28 25.36
C SER A 18 -38.40 17.66 24.05
N GLY A 19 -38.44 16.36 24.02
CA GLY A 19 -38.73 15.40 22.98
C GLY A 19 -38.58 15.80 21.53
N GLU A 20 -37.46 15.42 20.94
CA GLU A 20 -37.40 14.85 19.59
C GLU A 20 -36.13 13.98 19.64
N GLY A 21 -36.30 12.65 19.46
CA GLY A 21 -35.23 11.71 19.49
C GLY A 21 -34.22 12.02 18.37
N CYS A 22 -33.12 12.68 18.70
CA CYS A 22 -31.92 12.57 17.89
C CYS A 22 -31.50 11.11 17.96
N ASP A 23 -31.74 10.40 16.87
CA ASP A 23 -31.03 9.17 16.56
C ASP A 23 -29.52 9.52 16.49
N CYS A 24 -28.88 9.49 17.65
CA CYS A 24 -27.41 9.48 17.72
C CYS A 24 -27.03 8.11 17.18
N GLY A 25 -26.97 8.02 15.85
CA GLY A 25 -26.39 6.88 15.18
C GLY A 25 -25.07 6.55 15.88
N GLN A 26 -24.99 5.36 16.44
CA GLN A 26 -23.79 4.88 17.10
C GLN A 26 -22.62 5.20 16.20
N GLU A 27 -21.66 6.02 16.67
CA GLU A 27 -20.42 6.22 15.91
C GLU A 27 -19.88 4.83 15.59
N PRO A 28 -19.60 4.55 14.31
CA PRO A 28 -19.11 3.23 13.94
C PRO A 28 -17.86 2.94 14.75
N GLU A 29 -17.80 1.74 15.33
CA GLU A 29 -16.68 1.27 16.14
C GLU A 29 -15.36 1.64 15.45
N ALA A 30 -14.42 2.21 16.19
CA ALA A 30 -13.17 2.74 15.63
C ALA A 30 -12.39 1.60 14.94
N ASP A 31 -12.30 1.66 13.63
CA ASP A 31 -11.53 0.71 12.83
C ASP A 31 -10.27 1.35 12.22
N ARG A 32 -9.34 0.52 11.73
CA ARG A 32 -8.07 0.95 11.13
C ARG A 32 -8.24 1.88 9.92
N PHE A 33 -9.38 1.82 9.23
CA PHE A 33 -9.70 2.61 8.05
C PHE A 33 -10.67 3.75 8.32
N GLN A 34 -11.00 4.05 9.57
CA GLN A 34 -11.96 5.09 9.92
C GLN A 34 -11.60 6.45 9.29
N ARG A 35 -10.31 6.83 9.32
CA ARG A 35 -9.86 8.10 8.72
C ARG A 35 -9.92 8.06 7.20
N THR A 36 -9.56 6.95 6.58
CA THR A 36 -9.69 6.75 5.13
C THR A 36 -11.15 6.87 4.72
N ARG A 37 -12.06 6.19 5.45
CA ARG A 37 -13.51 6.26 5.21
C ARG A 37 -14.06 7.68 5.30
N ARG A 38 -13.61 8.47 6.27
CA ARG A 38 -14.01 9.89 6.39
C ARG A 38 -13.55 10.75 5.21
N LEU A 39 -12.43 10.39 4.59
CA LEU A 39 -11.85 11.14 3.47
C LEU A 39 -12.48 10.78 2.13
N ILE A 40 -12.62 9.49 1.83
CA ILE A 40 -13.04 9.00 0.51
C ILE A 40 -14.47 8.43 0.48
N GLY A 41 -15.11 8.27 1.65
CA GLY A 41 -16.44 7.66 1.79
C GLY A 41 -16.37 6.12 1.95
N ALA A 42 -17.50 5.55 2.36
CA ALA A 42 -17.59 4.10 2.59
C ALA A 42 -17.56 3.32 1.28
N GLU A 43 -18.24 3.80 0.26
CA GLU A 43 -18.32 3.14 -1.06
C GLU A 43 -16.93 3.00 -1.71
N ALA A 44 -16.12 4.09 -1.71
CA ALA A 44 -14.78 4.04 -2.26
C ALA A 44 -13.84 3.13 -1.44
N LEU A 45 -14.02 3.04 -0.12
CA LEU A 45 -13.28 2.09 0.71
C LEU A 45 -13.64 0.64 0.38
N GLU A 46 -14.92 0.32 0.13
CA GLU A 46 -15.33 -1.01 -0.30
C GLU A 46 -14.76 -1.36 -1.70
N MET A 47 -14.69 -0.38 -2.61
CA MET A 47 -14.00 -0.57 -3.90
C MET A 47 -12.52 -0.93 -3.70
N LEU A 48 -11.81 -0.24 -2.80
CA LEU A 48 -10.41 -0.58 -2.48
C LEU A 48 -10.30 -1.99 -1.88
N ARG A 49 -11.20 -2.39 -0.99
CA ARG A 49 -11.23 -3.73 -0.41
C ARG A 49 -11.44 -4.82 -1.46
N ALA A 50 -12.24 -4.55 -2.47
CA ALA A 50 -12.47 -5.47 -3.57
C ALA A 50 -11.32 -5.50 -4.59
N SER A 51 -10.51 -4.44 -4.65
CA SER A 51 -9.47 -4.27 -5.67
C SER A 51 -8.33 -5.27 -5.53
N LYS A 52 -7.78 -5.69 -6.68
CA LYS A 52 -6.64 -6.60 -6.81
C LYS A 52 -5.49 -5.90 -7.54
N VAL A 53 -4.35 -5.78 -6.86
CA VAL A 53 -3.16 -5.08 -7.37
C VAL A 53 -1.98 -6.03 -7.51
N LEU A 54 -1.28 -5.98 -8.64
CA LEU A 54 -0.05 -6.72 -8.87
C LEU A 54 1.14 -5.77 -8.78
N VAL A 55 2.12 -6.10 -7.92
CA VAL A 55 3.33 -5.30 -7.70
C VAL A 55 4.55 -6.11 -8.10
N PHE A 56 5.26 -5.64 -9.12
CA PHE A 56 6.55 -6.19 -9.51
C PHE A 56 7.69 -5.43 -8.84
N GLY A 57 8.51 -6.14 -8.06
CA GLY A 57 9.62 -5.60 -7.29
C GLY A 57 9.22 -5.10 -5.90
N VAL A 58 9.90 -5.61 -4.87
CA VAL A 58 9.68 -5.26 -3.45
C VAL A 58 10.94 -4.62 -2.86
N GLY A 59 11.57 -3.77 -3.66
CA GLY A 59 12.77 -3.02 -3.27
C GLY A 59 12.47 -1.69 -2.57
N GLY A 60 13.33 -0.70 -2.82
CA GLY A 60 13.23 0.63 -2.21
C GLY A 60 11.99 1.43 -2.60
N VAL A 61 11.36 1.11 -3.74
CA VAL A 61 10.10 1.73 -4.16
C VAL A 61 8.92 0.81 -3.86
N GLY A 62 8.96 -0.44 -4.36
CA GLY A 62 7.82 -1.36 -4.24
C GLY A 62 7.46 -1.72 -2.79
N GLY A 63 8.44 -1.80 -1.89
CA GLY A 63 8.17 -2.01 -0.46
C GLY A 63 7.31 -0.89 0.14
N TYR A 64 7.60 0.37 -0.18
CA TYR A 64 6.77 1.50 0.25
C TYR A 64 5.40 1.54 -0.43
N VAL A 65 5.32 1.10 -1.69
CA VAL A 65 4.02 0.96 -2.38
C VAL A 65 3.14 -0.07 -1.68
N CYS A 66 3.68 -1.26 -1.37
CA CYS A 66 2.95 -2.31 -0.64
C CYS A 66 2.48 -1.81 0.73
N GLU A 67 3.35 -1.12 1.48
CA GLU A 67 3.00 -0.48 2.77
C GLU A 67 1.81 0.49 2.60
N ALA A 68 1.87 1.37 1.60
CA ALA A 68 0.84 2.37 1.35
C ALA A 68 -0.50 1.73 0.93
N LEU A 69 -0.48 0.73 0.04
CA LEU A 69 -1.67 0.03 -0.42
C LEU A 69 -2.37 -0.72 0.73
N ALA A 70 -1.59 -1.44 1.58
CA ALA A 70 -2.14 -2.12 2.75
C ALA A 70 -2.80 -1.14 3.73
N ARG A 71 -2.19 0.04 3.95
CA ARG A 71 -2.73 1.10 4.82
C ARG A 71 -3.92 1.83 4.20
N ALA A 72 -4.01 1.89 2.89
CA ALA A 72 -5.16 2.48 2.19
C ALA A 72 -6.40 1.57 2.22
N GLY A 73 -6.22 0.27 2.45
CA GLY A 73 -7.32 -0.68 2.53
C GLY A 73 -7.54 -1.49 1.25
N VAL A 74 -6.53 -1.58 0.37
CA VAL A 74 -6.58 -2.52 -0.77
C VAL A 74 -6.65 -3.95 -0.23
N GLY A 75 -7.60 -4.73 -0.72
CA GLY A 75 -7.91 -6.04 -0.16
C GLY A 75 -7.09 -7.19 -0.73
N ASN A 76 -6.59 -7.07 -1.97
CA ASN A 76 -5.82 -8.14 -2.59
C ASN A 76 -4.56 -7.56 -3.25
N ILE A 77 -3.39 -8.06 -2.86
CA ILE A 77 -2.11 -7.62 -3.41
C ILE A 77 -1.24 -8.84 -3.71
N ASP A 78 -0.90 -9.02 -4.97
CA ASP A 78 0.09 -10.00 -5.38
C ASP A 78 1.45 -9.31 -5.59
N ILE A 79 2.51 -9.89 -5.05
CA ILE A 79 3.86 -9.35 -5.11
C ILE A 79 4.84 -10.32 -5.74
N VAL A 80 5.74 -9.79 -6.56
CA VAL A 80 6.73 -10.58 -7.31
C VAL A 80 8.10 -9.98 -7.10
N ASP A 81 9.03 -10.73 -6.53
CA ASP A 81 10.44 -10.38 -6.39
C ASP A 81 11.27 -11.66 -6.27
N LYS A 82 12.47 -11.68 -6.83
CA LYS A 82 13.36 -12.86 -6.77
C LYS A 82 14.28 -12.87 -5.57
N ASP A 83 14.54 -11.70 -4.99
CA ASP A 83 15.66 -11.47 -4.08
C ASP A 83 15.34 -11.87 -2.64
N VAL A 84 16.39 -12.09 -1.89
CA VAL A 84 16.38 -12.12 -0.43
C VAL A 84 16.80 -10.75 0.12
N VAL A 85 16.47 -10.49 1.38
CA VAL A 85 16.91 -9.27 2.07
C VAL A 85 18.42 -9.35 2.30
N ASP A 86 19.14 -8.31 1.87
CA ASP A 86 20.57 -8.14 2.08
C ASP A 86 20.84 -6.99 3.06
N ILE A 87 21.93 -7.05 3.80
CA ILE A 87 22.33 -6.02 4.76
C ILE A 87 22.44 -4.63 4.11
N THR A 88 22.82 -4.57 2.84
CA THR A 88 22.91 -3.31 2.07
C THR A 88 21.56 -2.73 1.69
N ASN A 89 20.48 -3.45 1.92
CA ASN A 89 19.11 -2.98 1.66
C ASN A 89 18.56 -2.12 2.80
N ILE A 90 19.09 -2.27 4.02
CA ILE A 90 18.57 -1.62 5.25
C ILE A 90 18.51 -0.10 5.12
N ASN A 91 19.41 0.49 4.36
CA ASN A 91 19.48 1.95 4.21
C ASN A 91 18.28 2.57 3.46
N ARG A 92 17.49 1.78 2.71
CA ARG A 92 16.42 2.33 1.85
C ARG A 92 15.19 1.46 1.65
N GLN A 93 15.23 0.17 2.02
CA GLN A 93 14.10 -0.75 1.83
C GLN A 93 13.36 -0.92 3.16
N ILE A 94 12.09 -0.53 3.21
CA ILE A 94 11.29 -0.52 4.44
C ILE A 94 11.14 -1.90 5.08
N ILE A 95 11.19 -2.96 4.27
CA ILE A 95 11.07 -4.35 4.72
C ILE A 95 12.40 -4.91 5.28
N ALA A 96 13.53 -4.25 4.97
CA ALA A 96 14.84 -4.72 5.36
C ALA A 96 15.19 -4.23 6.77
N THR A 97 15.33 -5.17 7.69
CA THR A 97 15.79 -4.96 9.07
C THR A 97 16.89 -5.98 9.39
N THR A 98 17.56 -5.82 10.53
CA THR A 98 18.57 -6.77 10.97
C THR A 98 18.00 -8.20 11.09
N ASP A 99 16.76 -8.31 11.53
CA ASP A 99 16.10 -9.62 11.77
C ASP A 99 15.59 -10.28 10.48
N THR A 100 15.49 -9.53 9.38
CA THR A 100 14.97 -10.05 8.11
C THR A 100 16.05 -10.39 7.09
N ILE A 101 17.34 -10.17 7.41
CA ILE A 101 18.48 -10.50 6.52
C ILE A 101 18.45 -11.99 6.15
N GLY A 102 18.57 -12.28 4.85
CA GLY A 102 18.56 -13.63 4.29
C GLY A 102 17.17 -14.21 4.01
N LEU A 103 16.10 -13.56 4.47
CA LEU A 103 14.73 -14.01 4.18
C LEU A 103 14.28 -13.52 2.79
N PRO A 104 13.40 -14.26 2.09
CA PRO A 104 12.83 -13.82 0.83
C PRO A 104 12.07 -12.50 1.00
N LYS A 105 12.36 -11.51 0.14
CA LYS A 105 11.72 -10.19 0.23
C LYS A 105 10.20 -10.25 0.16
N VAL A 106 9.66 -11.14 -0.68
CA VAL A 106 8.21 -11.30 -0.84
C VAL A 106 7.56 -11.81 0.45
N GLU A 107 8.20 -12.73 1.18
CA GLU A 107 7.64 -13.24 2.43
C GLU A 107 7.69 -12.18 3.53
N VAL A 108 8.81 -11.46 3.66
CA VAL A 108 8.93 -10.36 4.64
C VAL A 108 7.91 -9.26 4.36
N CYS A 109 7.72 -8.90 3.09
CA CYS A 109 6.73 -7.91 2.70
C CYS A 109 5.29 -8.37 3.00
N LYS A 110 4.98 -9.64 2.72
CA LYS A 110 3.69 -10.25 3.04
C LYS A 110 3.39 -10.20 4.54
N GLU A 111 4.32 -10.63 5.38
CA GLU A 111 4.17 -10.55 6.84
C GLU A 111 3.97 -9.10 7.30
N ARG A 112 4.70 -8.17 6.72
CA ARG A 112 4.56 -6.75 7.01
C ARG A 112 3.16 -6.25 6.66
N MET A 113 2.63 -6.55 5.48
CA MET A 113 1.28 -6.16 5.07
C MET A 113 0.21 -6.78 5.97
N LEU A 114 0.34 -8.06 6.33
CA LEU A 114 -0.58 -8.74 7.26
C LEU A 114 -0.54 -8.13 8.65
N SER A 115 0.62 -7.64 9.13
CA SER A 115 0.70 -6.93 10.41
C SER A 115 -0.04 -5.58 10.41
N ILE A 116 -0.20 -4.96 9.23
CA ILE A 116 -0.94 -3.70 9.04
C ILE A 116 -2.43 -3.99 8.88
N ASN A 117 -2.77 -4.90 8.00
CA ASN A 117 -4.13 -5.29 7.69
C ASN A 117 -4.24 -6.83 7.67
N PRO A 118 -4.68 -7.48 8.78
CA PRO A 118 -4.82 -8.93 8.82
C PRO A 118 -5.86 -9.51 7.85
N GLU A 119 -6.75 -8.68 7.30
CA GLU A 119 -7.80 -9.11 6.35
C GLU A 119 -7.30 -9.11 4.89
N ILE A 120 -6.12 -8.51 4.64
CA ILE A 120 -5.57 -8.44 3.28
C ILE A 120 -5.18 -9.83 2.77
N GLN A 121 -5.47 -10.09 1.51
CA GLN A 121 -5.01 -11.28 0.82
C GLN A 121 -3.72 -10.98 0.06
N VAL A 122 -2.66 -11.71 0.37
CA VAL A 122 -1.34 -11.48 -0.23
C VAL A 122 -0.84 -12.73 -0.91
N GLY A 123 -0.72 -12.67 -2.24
CA GLY A 123 0.02 -13.65 -3.03
C GLY A 123 1.50 -13.25 -3.10
N ALA A 124 2.41 -14.13 -2.66
CA ALA A 124 3.85 -13.90 -2.70
C ALA A 124 4.50 -14.85 -3.70
N LYS A 125 5.11 -14.32 -4.75
CA LYS A 125 5.83 -15.11 -5.77
C LYS A 125 7.32 -14.76 -5.75
N GLN A 126 8.14 -15.65 -5.21
CA GLN A 126 9.61 -15.50 -5.26
C GLN A 126 10.11 -15.98 -6.61
N CYS A 127 10.10 -15.12 -7.60
CA CYS A 127 10.62 -15.44 -8.92
C CYS A 127 11.14 -14.21 -9.65
N PHE A 128 12.00 -14.45 -10.64
CA PHE A 128 12.42 -13.42 -11.58
C PHE A 128 11.41 -13.33 -12.71
N TYR A 129 10.86 -12.12 -12.92
CA TYR A 129 10.01 -11.89 -14.08
C TYR A 129 10.85 -11.86 -15.36
N LEU A 130 10.46 -12.67 -16.31
CA LEU A 130 11.03 -12.73 -17.66
C LEU A 130 9.90 -12.67 -18.69
N PRO A 131 10.09 -12.02 -19.84
CA PRO A 131 9.09 -11.94 -20.89
C PRO A 131 8.54 -13.32 -21.33
N GLU A 132 9.42 -14.36 -21.36
CA GLU A 132 9.04 -15.71 -21.73
C GLU A 132 8.10 -16.37 -20.72
N LYS A 133 8.00 -15.83 -19.50
CA LYS A 133 7.12 -16.28 -18.43
C LYS A 133 5.92 -15.35 -18.21
N ALA A 134 5.66 -14.43 -19.11
CA ALA A 134 4.54 -13.50 -18.98
C ALA A 134 3.20 -14.23 -18.84
N SER A 135 3.05 -15.42 -19.48
CA SER A 135 1.86 -16.26 -19.37
C SER A 135 1.59 -16.81 -17.95
N ASP A 136 2.60 -16.82 -17.07
CA ASP A 136 2.46 -17.26 -15.67
C ASP A 136 1.75 -16.21 -14.81
N PHE A 137 1.49 -15.04 -15.39
CA PHE A 137 0.85 -13.90 -14.75
C PHE A 137 -0.43 -13.54 -15.52
N ALA A 138 -1.57 -13.75 -14.91
CA ALA A 138 -2.87 -13.42 -15.49
C ALA A 138 -3.12 -11.90 -15.39
N PHE A 139 -2.43 -11.07 -16.19
CA PHE A 139 -2.50 -9.60 -16.14
C PHE A 139 -3.95 -9.08 -16.12
N GLY A 140 -4.85 -9.70 -16.89
CA GLY A 140 -6.25 -9.29 -16.97
C GLY A 140 -7.11 -9.56 -15.72
N GLU A 141 -6.57 -10.23 -14.70
CA GLU A 141 -7.28 -10.46 -13.43
C GLU A 141 -7.05 -9.36 -12.40
N TYR A 142 -6.23 -8.35 -12.72
CA TYR A 142 -5.89 -7.25 -11.82
C TYR A 142 -6.59 -5.96 -12.21
N ASP A 143 -6.90 -5.14 -11.23
CA ASP A 143 -7.43 -3.79 -11.43
C ASP A 143 -6.32 -2.77 -11.68
N TYR A 144 -5.11 -3.05 -11.19
CA TYR A 144 -3.97 -2.16 -11.32
C TYR A 144 -2.63 -2.90 -11.24
N ILE A 145 -1.64 -2.42 -11.98
CA ILE A 145 -0.29 -2.99 -11.98
C ILE A 145 0.72 -1.92 -11.59
N VAL A 146 1.64 -2.30 -10.71
CA VAL A 146 2.76 -1.45 -10.29
C VAL A 146 4.06 -2.10 -10.71
N ASP A 147 4.83 -1.40 -11.52
CA ASP A 147 6.18 -1.79 -11.90
C ASP A 147 7.20 -0.99 -11.10
N ALA A 148 7.89 -1.67 -10.18
CA ALA A 148 8.95 -1.13 -9.33
C ALA A 148 10.26 -1.93 -9.44
N ILE A 149 10.46 -2.66 -10.54
CA ILE A 149 11.71 -3.38 -10.83
C ILE A 149 12.75 -2.45 -11.49
N ASP A 150 13.99 -2.88 -11.49
CA ASP A 150 15.11 -2.15 -12.08
C ASP A 150 15.56 -2.70 -13.45
N ASN A 151 15.09 -3.89 -13.83
CA ASN A 151 15.42 -4.50 -15.12
C ASN A 151 14.61 -3.89 -16.24
N VAL A 152 15.27 -3.21 -17.18
CA VAL A 152 14.63 -2.45 -18.29
C VAL A 152 13.83 -3.36 -19.21
N THR A 153 14.34 -4.53 -19.57
CA THR A 153 13.66 -5.47 -20.47
C THR A 153 12.35 -5.96 -19.86
N ALA A 154 12.39 -6.39 -18.61
CA ALA A 154 11.20 -6.83 -17.89
C ALA A 154 10.20 -5.69 -17.69
N LYS A 155 10.67 -4.47 -17.39
CA LYS A 155 9.84 -3.27 -17.24
C LYS A 155 9.05 -2.96 -18.51
N ILE A 156 9.72 -2.97 -19.67
CA ILE A 156 9.06 -2.72 -20.96
C ILE A 156 7.99 -3.79 -21.22
N ASP A 157 8.32 -5.05 -20.98
CA ASP A 157 7.38 -6.14 -21.22
C ASP A 157 6.16 -6.05 -20.28
N ILE A 158 6.35 -5.80 -18.99
CA ILE A 158 5.24 -5.60 -18.02
C ILE A 158 4.29 -4.50 -18.51
N ILE A 159 4.82 -3.37 -18.98
CA ILE A 159 4.02 -2.26 -19.51
C ILE A 159 3.24 -2.70 -20.76
N CYS A 160 3.89 -3.43 -21.67
CA CYS A 160 3.24 -3.95 -22.88
C CYS A 160 2.13 -4.96 -22.54
N GLN A 161 2.37 -5.90 -21.62
CA GLN A 161 1.38 -6.89 -21.18
C GLN A 161 0.19 -6.21 -20.50
N ALA A 162 0.43 -5.25 -19.60
CA ALA A 162 -0.62 -4.47 -18.97
C ALA A 162 -1.48 -3.73 -20.01
N LYS A 163 -0.84 -3.08 -20.99
CA LYS A 163 -1.54 -2.37 -22.08
C LYS A 163 -2.36 -3.33 -22.94
N GLN A 164 -1.83 -4.51 -23.28
CA GLN A 164 -2.56 -5.53 -24.04
C GLN A 164 -3.78 -6.07 -23.27
N ALA A 165 -3.64 -6.23 -21.95
CA ALA A 165 -4.74 -6.65 -21.07
C ALA A 165 -5.75 -5.53 -20.79
N GLY A 166 -5.47 -4.28 -21.17
CA GLY A 166 -6.31 -3.12 -20.88
C GLY A 166 -6.27 -2.67 -19.43
N ILE A 167 -5.23 -3.08 -18.67
CA ILE A 167 -5.10 -2.78 -17.24
C ILE A 167 -4.19 -1.55 -17.03
N PRO A 168 -4.61 -0.59 -16.19
CA PRO A 168 -3.77 0.56 -15.86
C PRO A 168 -2.48 0.11 -15.17
N VAL A 169 -1.37 0.77 -15.56
CA VAL A 169 -0.05 0.49 -14.99
C VAL A 169 0.67 1.77 -14.62
N ILE A 170 1.33 1.78 -13.46
CA ILE A 170 2.30 2.81 -13.11
C ILE A 170 3.69 2.19 -13.04
N SER A 171 4.65 2.82 -13.71
CA SER A 171 6.05 2.40 -13.68
C SER A 171 6.90 3.42 -12.93
N SER A 172 7.62 2.94 -11.93
CA SER A 172 8.68 3.69 -11.28
C SER A 172 9.95 3.58 -12.11
N MET A 173 10.16 4.49 -13.03
CA MET A 173 11.37 4.54 -13.86
C MET A 173 12.65 4.57 -13.01
N GLY A 174 13.84 4.69 -13.58
CA GLY A 174 15.10 4.70 -12.82
C GLY A 174 15.11 5.77 -11.72
N THR A 175 14.86 5.37 -10.46
CA THR A 175 14.81 6.27 -9.29
C THR A 175 16.13 6.33 -8.52
N GLY A 176 17.11 5.50 -8.87
CA GLY A 176 18.43 5.52 -8.26
C GLY A 176 19.19 6.84 -8.50
N ASN A 177 20.04 7.23 -7.53
CA ASN A 177 20.89 8.41 -7.62
C ASN A 177 20.15 9.76 -7.79
N LYS A 178 18.87 9.84 -7.39
CA LYS A 178 18.07 11.07 -7.38
C LYS A 178 18.12 11.69 -5.99
N LEU A 179 18.84 12.81 -5.85
CA LEU A 179 19.02 13.49 -4.56
C LEU A 179 17.86 14.43 -4.20
N ASP A 180 17.19 14.97 -5.20
CA ASP A 180 16.08 15.90 -5.02
C ASP A 180 14.73 15.22 -5.34
N PRO A 181 13.96 14.81 -4.32
CA PRO A 181 12.69 14.15 -4.52
C PRO A 181 11.62 15.05 -5.14
N THR A 182 11.78 16.38 -5.09
CA THR A 182 10.81 17.33 -5.65
C THR A 182 10.81 17.34 -7.18
N GLN A 183 11.82 16.75 -7.80
CA GLN A 183 11.94 16.65 -9.25
C GLN A 183 11.21 15.43 -9.85
N PHE A 184 10.71 14.51 -9.01
CA PHE A 184 9.88 13.41 -9.50
C PHE A 184 8.55 13.96 -10.02
N ARG A 185 8.13 13.46 -11.18
CA ARG A 185 6.86 13.82 -11.80
C ARG A 185 6.13 12.56 -12.25
N ILE A 186 4.81 12.59 -12.10
CA ILE A 186 3.94 11.60 -12.73
C ILE A 186 3.60 12.14 -14.12
N ALA A 187 3.90 11.37 -15.13
CA ALA A 187 3.65 11.73 -16.51
C ALA A 187 3.25 10.50 -17.32
N ASP A 188 2.53 10.73 -18.41
CA ASP A 188 2.27 9.72 -19.42
C ASP A 188 3.61 9.26 -20.01
N ILE A 189 3.81 7.95 -20.13
CA ILE A 189 5.06 7.38 -20.64
C ILE A 189 5.41 7.89 -22.05
N GLU A 190 4.40 8.13 -22.88
CA GLU A 190 4.56 8.67 -24.23
C GLU A 190 5.06 10.14 -24.24
N LYS A 191 4.95 10.83 -23.10
CA LYS A 191 5.37 12.24 -22.93
C LYS A 191 6.69 12.38 -22.17
N THR A 192 7.29 11.28 -21.73
CA THR A 192 8.61 11.28 -21.10
C THR A 192 9.72 11.35 -22.15
N LYS A 193 10.80 12.11 -21.85
CA LYS A 193 11.99 12.24 -22.69
C LYS A 193 13.15 11.47 -22.10
#